data_561fd1cdfcecb6b0561c5cf61f8f25cc
#
_entry.id   561fd1cdfcecb6b0561c5cf61f8f25cc
#
_cell.length_a   1.000
_cell.length_b   1.000
_cell.length_c   1.000
_cell.angle_alpha   90.00
_cell.angle_beta   90.00
_cell.angle_gamma   90.00
#
_symmetry.space_group_name_H-M   'P 1'
#
loop_
_entity.id
_entity.type
_entity.pdbx_description
1 polymer ?
#
loop_
_entity_poly.entity_id
_entity_poly.type
_entity_poly.pdbx_seq_one_letter_code
_entity_poly.pdbx_strand_id
1 'polypeptide(L)'
;DYTSAYATAVPELEKLIRTFTYNRAGEGTFVIEDRFEAVSGISFETAITTRADWKMIGNNRLELVLGGEKMTVDIEAPGVVEFDSETVEVNSPAYTRIGIRLKKPLQSGSVRLIMYPSRP
;
A
#
# COMPACT_ATOMS: atom_id res chain seq x y z
N ASP A 1 2.46 5.28 15.18
CA ASP A 1 3.53 4.29 15.05
C ASP A 1 2.96 2.87 15.09
N TYR A 2 3.30 2.08 14.10
CA TYR A 2 2.80 0.71 13.94
C TYR A 2 3.86 -0.36 14.26
N THR A 3 4.98 0.06 14.85
CA THR A 3 6.14 -0.82 15.07
C THR A 3 5.79 -2.10 15.83
N SER A 4 5.05 -2.00 16.93
CA SER A 4 4.76 -3.15 17.77
C SER A 4 3.91 -4.20 17.06
N ALA A 5 2.93 -3.78 16.24
CA ALA A 5 2.09 -4.71 15.50
C ALA A 5 2.88 -5.45 14.41
N TYR A 6 3.75 -4.73 13.69
CA TYR A 6 4.55 -5.32 12.63
C TYR A 6 5.73 -6.13 13.18
N ALA A 7 6.30 -5.74 14.31
CA ALA A 7 7.38 -6.48 14.93
C ALA A 7 6.94 -7.90 15.37
N THR A 8 5.66 -8.10 15.64
CA THR A 8 5.13 -9.42 15.95
C THR A 8 5.13 -10.32 14.72
N ALA A 9 4.85 -9.77 13.53
CA ALA A 9 4.81 -10.52 12.28
C ALA A 9 6.19 -10.61 11.62
N VAL A 10 7.05 -9.60 11.81
CA VAL A 10 8.38 -9.50 11.20
C VAL A 10 9.40 -9.17 12.29
N PRO A 11 10.02 -10.18 12.91
CA PRO A 11 10.93 -9.95 14.04
C PRO A 11 12.11 -9.03 13.73
N GLU A 12 12.55 -8.94 12.47
CA GLU A 12 13.66 -8.11 12.06
C GLU A 12 13.30 -6.62 11.98
N LEU A 13 12.01 -6.28 12.01
CA LEU A 13 11.56 -4.91 11.88
C LEU A 13 11.77 -4.14 13.19
N GLU A 14 12.58 -3.09 13.16
CA GLU A 14 12.85 -2.25 14.33
C GLU A 14 11.88 -1.07 14.43
N LYS A 15 11.47 -0.52 13.28
CA LYS A 15 10.65 0.70 13.27
C LYS A 15 9.77 0.75 12.04
N LEU A 16 8.52 1.15 12.24
CA LEU A 16 7.58 1.43 11.17
C LEU A 16 6.78 2.67 11.52
N ILE A 17 6.82 3.67 10.66
CA ILE A 17 6.03 4.89 10.83
C ILE A 17 5.15 5.06 9.59
N ARG A 18 3.85 5.17 9.81
CA ARG A 18 2.88 5.43 8.75
C ARG A 18 2.35 6.85 8.89
N THR A 19 2.37 7.59 7.79
CA THR A 19 1.90 8.96 7.73
C THR A 19 0.80 9.08 6.69
N PHE A 20 -0.29 9.76 7.05
CA PHE A 20 -1.41 10.03 6.14
C PHE A 20 -1.43 11.52 5.83
N THR A 21 -1.55 11.84 4.56
CA THR A 21 -1.66 13.23 4.11
C THR A 21 -2.80 13.34 3.09
N TYR A 22 -3.66 14.34 3.27
CA TYR A 22 -4.72 14.62 2.30
C TYR A 22 -4.57 16.04 1.79
N ASN A 23 -4.46 16.17 0.46
CA ASN A 23 -4.37 17.47 -0.20
C ASN A 23 -5.67 17.71 -0.97
N ARG A 24 -6.38 18.77 -0.60
CA ARG A 24 -7.67 19.12 -1.22
C ARG A 24 -7.54 19.90 -2.51
N ALA A 25 -6.33 20.27 -2.92
CA ALA A 25 -6.13 20.98 -4.17
C ALA A 25 -6.59 20.12 -5.36
N GLY A 26 -7.28 20.74 -6.31
CA GLY A 26 -7.83 20.04 -7.47
C GLY A 26 -8.88 19.01 -7.07
N GLU A 27 -8.74 17.79 -7.55
CA GLU A 27 -9.68 16.68 -7.30
C GLU A 27 -9.43 15.95 -5.99
N GLY A 28 -8.38 16.35 -5.26
CA GLY A 28 -7.99 15.70 -4.03
C GLY A 28 -6.97 14.59 -4.26
N THR A 29 -5.95 14.57 -3.43
CA THR A 29 -4.92 13.54 -3.45
C THR A 29 -4.69 13.05 -2.03
N PHE A 30 -4.72 11.74 -1.85
CA PHE A 30 -4.48 11.10 -0.57
C PHE A 30 -3.17 10.33 -0.63
N VAL A 31 -2.27 10.57 0.34
CA VAL A 31 -0.97 9.94 0.37
C VAL A 31 -0.80 9.16 1.67
N ILE A 32 -0.40 7.90 1.53
CA ILE A 32 0.01 7.07 2.67
C ILE A 32 1.50 6.80 2.49
N GLU A 33 2.31 7.16 3.47
CA GLU A 33 3.74 6.88 3.45
C GLU A 33 4.09 5.95 4.61
N ASP A 34 4.71 4.82 4.30
CA ASP A 34 5.26 3.88 5.27
C ASP A 34 6.78 3.96 5.21
N ARG A 35 7.40 4.31 6.33
CA ARG A 35 8.86 4.32 6.50
C ARG A 35 9.25 3.23 7.46
N PHE A 36 10.25 2.43 7.09
CA PHE A 36 10.66 1.30 7.90
C PHE A 36 12.16 1.24 8.10
N GLU A 37 12.56 0.68 9.23
CA GLU A 37 13.94 0.34 9.56
C GLU A 37 13.96 -1.07 10.14
N ALA A 38 14.97 -1.86 9.79
CA ALA A 38 15.10 -3.24 10.24
C ALA A 38 16.54 -3.56 10.60
N VAL A 39 16.75 -4.61 11.38
CA VAL A 39 18.10 -5.06 11.76
C VAL A 39 18.82 -5.74 10.60
N SER A 40 18.08 -6.24 9.62
CA SER A 40 18.63 -6.88 8.43
C SER A 40 17.69 -6.63 7.25
N GLY A 41 18.12 -6.99 6.04
CA GLY A 41 17.25 -6.84 4.88
C GLY A 41 15.94 -7.62 5.03
N ILE A 42 14.82 -6.96 4.80
CA ILE A 42 13.49 -7.57 4.82
C ILE A 42 12.75 -7.26 3.52
N SER A 43 11.85 -8.17 3.12
CA SER A 43 10.93 -7.91 2.02
C SER A 43 9.71 -7.19 2.59
N PHE A 44 9.80 -5.87 2.65
CA PHE A 44 8.75 -5.07 3.25
C PHE A 44 7.47 -5.12 2.42
N GLU A 45 6.34 -5.29 3.09
CA GLU A 45 5.03 -5.30 2.47
C GLU A 45 4.12 -4.29 3.16
N THR A 46 3.40 -3.50 2.37
CA THR A 46 2.26 -2.71 2.84
C THR A 46 1.00 -3.24 2.17
N ALA A 47 -0.16 -2.78 2.59
CA ALA A 47 -1.41 -3.29 2.05
C ALA A 47 -2.47 -2.21 1.98
N ILE A 48 -3.36 -2.38 0.99
CA ILE A 48 -4.60 -1.61 0.86
C ILE A 48 -5.76 -2.57 1.09
N THR A 49 -6.68 -2.19 1.97
CA THR A 49 -7.90 -2.94 2.19
C THR A 49 -9.04 -2.20 1.50
N THR A 50 -9.76 -2.87 0.60
CA THR A 50 -10.78 -2.22 -0.21
C THR A 50 -11.89 -3.18 -0.58
N ARG A 51 -13.08 -2.62 -0.86
CA ARG A 51 -14.20 -3.36 -1.49
C ARG A 51 -14.26 -3.14 -2.99
N ALA A 52 -13.38 -2.32 -3.53
CA ALA A 52 -13.30 -2.05 -4.96
C ALA A 52 -12.68 -3.22 -5.73
N ASP A 53 -13.01 -3.33 -6.98
CA ASP A 53 -12.25 -4.17 -7.89
C ASP A 53 -10.92 -3.49 -8.20
N TRP A 54 -9.90 -4.27 -8.48
CA TRP A 54 -8.59 -3.71 -8.73
C TRP A 54 -7.91 -4.38 -9.91
N LYS A 55 -7.02 -3.65 -10.55
CA LYS A 55 -6.15 -4.18 -11.58
C LYS A 55 -4.83 -3.42 -11.61
N MET A 56 -3.77 -4.10 -12.01
CA MET A 56 -2.49 -3.46 -12.24
C MET A 56 -2.48 -2.81 -13.62
N ILE A 57 -2.18 -1.50 -13.67
CA ILE A 57 -2.15 -0.74 -14.92
C ILE A 57 -0.74 -0.26 -15.28
N GLY A 58 0.26 -0.67 -14.49
CA GLY A 58 1.67 -0.38 -14.72
C GLY A 58 2.49 -1.09 -13.68
N ASN A 59 3.81 -0.99 -13.76
CA ASN A 59 4.70 -1.70 -12.83
C ASN A 59 4.49 -1.28 -11.38
N ASN A 60 4.26 0.01 -11.15
CA ASN A 60 4.05 0.56 -9.81
C ASN A 60 2.77 1.38 -9.79
N ARG A 61 1.73 0.90 -10.46
CA ARG A 61 0.45 1.59 -10.55
C ARG A 61 -0.70 0.60 -10.61
N LEU A 62 -1.74 0.87 -9.83
CA LEU A 62 -2.96 0.09 -9.90
C LEU A 62 -4.18 1.00 -9.95
N GLU A 63 -5.31 0.43 -10.34
CA GLU A 63 -6.58 1.14 -10.43
C GLU A 63 -7.62 0.40 -9.59
N LEU A 64 -8.38 1.18 -8.82
CA LEU A 64 -9.51 0.68 -8.03
C LEU A 64 -10.80 1.17 -8.67
N VAL A 65 -11.78 0.29 -8.80
CA VAL A 65 -13.07 0.62 -9.39
C VAL A 65 -14.19 0.20 -8.44
N LEU A 66 -15.03 1.14 -8.09
CA LEU A 66 -16.17 0.88 -7.22
C LEU A 66 -17.35 1.75 -7.65
N GLY A 67 -18.46 1.12 -8.02
CA GLY A 67 -19.70 1.83 -8.37
C GLY A 67 -19.56 2.80 -9.52
N GLY A 68 -18.75 2.50 -10.52
CA GLY A 68 -18.54 3.37 -11.67
C GLY A 68 -17.48 4.44 -11.45
N GLU A 69 -16.97 4.56 -10.24
CA GLU A 69 -15.89 5.50 -9.94
C GLU A 69 -14.54 4.80 -9.99
N LYS A 70 -13.52 5.50 -10.45
CA LYS A 70 -12.18 4.97 -10.59
C LYS A 70 -11.19 5.81 -9.83
N MET A 71 -10.24 5.12 -9.18
CA MET A 71 -9.15 5.75 -8.45
C MET A 71 -7.84 5.14 -8.89
N THR A 72 -6.86 5.98 -9.18
CA THR A 72 -5.50 5.54 -9.48
C THR A 72 -4.66 5.58 -8.22
N VAL A 73 -3.86 4.54 -8.03
CA VAL A 73 -2.88 4.47 -6.95
C VAL A 73 -1.51 4.35 -7.57
N ASP A 74 -0.69 5.38 -7.40
CA ASP A 74 0.72 5.37 -7.79
C ASP A 74 1.55 4.94 -6.59
N ILE A 75 2.47 4.00 -6.80
CA ILE A 75 3.34 3.50 -5.74
C ILE A 75 4.75 4.02 -6.00
N GLU A 76 5.24 4.85 -5.07
CA GLU A 76 6.64 5.29 -5.05
C GLU A 76 7.40 4.40 -4.06
N ALA A 77 8.37 3.67 -4.57
CA ALA A 77 9.13 2.71 -3.79
C ALA A 77 10.59 2.68 -4.30
N PRO A 78 11.53 2.17 -3.49
CA PRO A 78 12.94 2.11 -3.90
C PRO A 78 13.23 1.02 -4.93
N GLY A 79 12.22 0.52 -5.62
CA GLY A 79 12.36 -0.47 -6.68
C GLY A 79 11.02 -0.97 -7.14
N VAL A 80 11.05 -2.06 -7.90
CA VAL A 80 9.83 -2.69 -8.38
C VAL A 80 9.13 -3.41 -7.25
N VAL A 81 7.80 -3.31 -7.22
CA VAL A 81 6.96 -3.98 -6.23
C VAL A 81 6.21 -5.14 -6.86
N GLU A 82 5.80 -6.09 -6.04
CA GLU A 82 4.90 -7.17 -6.42
C GLU A 82 3.55 -6.92 -5.78
N PHE A 83 2.50 -7.27 -6.50
CA PHE A 83 1.13 -7.20 -5.98
C PHE A 83 0.58 -8.61 -5.80
N ASP A 84 -0.12 -8.80 -4.69
CA ASP A 84 -0.99 -9.96 -4.52
C ASP A 84 -2.27 -9.51 -3.85
N SER A 85 -3.27 -10.39 -3.84
CA SER A 85 -4.52 -10.06 -3.18
C SER A 85 -5.14 -11.30 -2.57
N GLU A 86 -5.90 -11.08 -1.50
CA GLU A 86 -6.75 -12.11 -0.93
C GLU A 86 -8.10 -11.51 -0.59
N THR A 87 -9.15 -12.32 -0.75
CA THR A 87 -10.48 -11.92 -0.33
C THR A 87 -10.68 -12.34 1.11
N VAL A 88 -11.09 -11.41 1.95
CA VAL A 88 -11.33 -11.66 3.36
C VAL A 88 -12.84 -11.63 3.59
N GLU A 89 -13.42 -12.76 3.99
CA GLU A 89 -14.85 -12.94 4.16
C GLU A 89 -15.27 -13.07 5.61
N VAL A 90 -14.51 -12.45 6.51
CA VAL A 90 -14.81 -12.50 7.95
C VAL A 90 -16.15 -11.84 8.26
N ASN A 91 -16.47 -10.77 7.53
CA ASN A 91 -17.72 -10.04 7.66
C ASN A 91 -18.34 -9.81 6.29
N SER A 92 -19.64 -9.63 6.24
CA SER A 92 -20.34 -9.28 5.01
C SER A 92 -20.54 -7.76 4.95
N PRO A 93 -20.23 -7.09 3.81
CA PRO A 93 -19.66 -7.65 2.59
C PRO A 93 -18.17 -7.96 2.74
N ALA A 94 -17.69 -8.90 1.95
CA ALA A 94 -16.28 -9.24 1.89
C ALA A 94 -15.44 -8.08 1.37
N TYR A 95 -14.17 -8.06 1.72
CA TYR A 95 -13.25 -7.07 1.20
C TYR A 95 -11.99 -7.75 0.69
N THR A 96 -11.21 -7.02 -0.10
CA THR A 96 -9.95 -7.50 -0.66
C THR A 96 -8.78 -6.79 0.03
N ARG A 97 -7.80 -7.57 0.44
CA ARG A 97 -6.52 -7.05 0.90
C ARG A 97 -5.54 -7.15 -0.25
N ILE A 98 -5.05 -6.01 -0.72
CA ILE A 98 -4.05 -5.95 -1.79
C ILE A 98 -2.69 -5.75 -1.13
N GLY A 99 -1.83 -6.76 -1.22
CA GLY A 99 -0.46 -6.69 -0.70
C GLY A 99 0.46 -6.05 -1.73
N ILE A 100 1.30 -5.14 -1.28
CA ILE A 100 2.28 -4.44 -2.09
C ILE A 100 3.64 -4.67 -1.44
N ARG A 101 4.46 -5.52 -2.07
CA ARG A 101 5.72 -5.98 -1.49
C ARG A 101 6.90 -5.56 -2.34
N LEU A 102 7.96 -5.10 -1.67
CA LEU A 102 9.23 -4.83 -2.35
C LEU A 102 9.85 -6.15 -2.80
N LYS A 103 10.27 -6.21 -4.07
CA LYS A 103 10.89 -7.42 -4.62
C LYS A 103 12.23 -7.73 -3.99
N LYS A 104 13.00 -6.69 -3.65
CA LYS A 104 14.33 -6.87 -3.05
C LYS A 104 14.29 -6.55 -1.57
N PRO A 105 14.93 -7.37 -0.73
CA PRO A 105 15.05 -7.05 0.69
C PRO A 105 15.82 -5.76 0.91
N LEU A 106 15.35 -4.95 1.85
CA LEU A 106 16.01 -3.71 2.24
C LEU A 106 16.04 -3.61 3.77
N GLN A 107 17.10 -2.98 4.27
CA GLN A 107 17.22 -2.74 5.71
C GLN A 107 16.42 -1.51 6.14
N SER A 108 16.26 -0.55 5.25
CA SER A 108 15.44 0.63 5.49
C SER A 108 14.90 1.16 4.17
N GLY A 109 13.81 1.91 4.25
CA GLY A 109 13.22 2.53 3.09
C GLY A 109 11.87 3.13 3.37
N SER A 110 11.22 3.58 2.30
CA SER A 110 9.86 4.08 2.38
C SER A 110 9.07 3.67 1.16
N VAL A 111 7.77 3.47 1.36
CA VAL A 111 6.82 3.21 0.29
C VAL A 111 5.71 4.24 0.42
N ARG A 112 5.42 4.96 -0.66
CA ARG A 112 4.35 5.94 -0.71
C ARG A 112 3.27 5.47 -1.66
N LEU A 113 2.04 5.53 -1.20
CA LEU A 113 0.86 5.25 -2.00
C LEU A 113 0.15 6.58 -2.25
N ILE A 114 0.09 6.99 -3.51
CA ILE A 114 -0.51 8.26 -3.91
C ILE A 114 -1.81 7.96 -4.63
N MET A 115 -2.93 8.29 -4.01
CA MET A 115 -4.26 7.96 -4.51
C MET A 115 -4.99 9.20 -4.98
N TYR A 116 -5.54 9.14 -6.18
CA TYR A 116 -6.29 10.24 -6.77
C TYR A 116 -7.36 9.72 -7.73
N PRO A 117 -8.45 10.47 -7.94
CA PRO A 117 -9.46 10.04 -8.90
C PRO A 117 -8.86 9.89 -10.29
N SER A 118 -9.18 8.77 -10.96
CA SER A 118 -8.71 8.53 -12.32
C SER A 118 -9.42 9.49 -13.29
N ARG A 119 -8.67 9.98 -14.25
CA ARG A 119 -9.26 10.79 -15.31
C ARG A 119 -9.80 9.92 -16.41
N PRO A 120 -10.92 10.35 -17.07
CA PRO A 120 -11.46 9.61 -18.20
C PRO A 120 -10.48 9.53 -19.36
#